data_caf19070fd7a958f3375cab4e807bac3
#
_entry.id   caf19070fd7a958f3375cab4e807bac3
#
_cell.length_a   1.000
_cell.length_b   1.000
_cell.length_c   1.000
_cell.angle_alpha   90.00
_cell.angle_beta   90.00
_cell.angle_gamma   90.00
#
_symmetry.space_group_name_H-M   'P 1'
#
loop_
_entity.id
_entity.type
_entity.pdbx_description
1 polymer ?
#
loop_
_entity_poly.entity_id
_entity_poly.type
_entity_poly.pdbx_seq_one_letter_code
_entity_poly.pdbx_strand_id
1 'polypeptide(L)'
;KVSAETQQKALNNLSLSQDLVGSIDNADMVIEAVPELMELKKKLLNIIDEHSPEHCIIGTNTSSLSIEELAESTSDASRVIGMHFFNPVHIMQLLEIVYAPNLTGNDVIAATEDFAKSIGKTSILVKNAPGFATSRLGIALGMEAIRMLEEGVASAEDIDTAMVLGYKLPIGPLKLTDLVGL
;
A
#
# COMPACT_ATOMS: atom_id res chain seq x y z
N LYS A 1 18.15 -13.84 -10.93
CA LYS A 1 19.16 -12.74 -10.91
C LYS A 1 18.92 -11.91 -12.17
N VAL A 2 18.85 -10.58 -12.02
CA VAL A 2 18.73 -9.65 -13.14
C VAL A 2 20.09 -9.56 -13.85
N SER A 3 20.11 -9.50 -15.19
CA SER A 3 21.35 -9.33 -15.94
C SER A 3 21.97 -7.95 -15.70
N ALA A 4 23.30 -7.82 -15.85
CA ALA A 4 23.98 -6.53 -15.72
C ALA A 4 23.45 -5.50 -16.73
N GLU A 5 23.09 -5.92 -17.95
CA GLU A 5 22.48 -5.04 -18.95
C GLU A 5 21.11 -4.51 -18.53
N THR A 6 20.24 -5.38 -18.00
CA THR A 6 18.91 -4.99 -17.48
C THR A 6 19.04 -4.05 -16.29
N GLN A 7 20.00 -4.31 -15.41
CA GLN A 7 20.28 -3.44 -14.27
C GLN A 7 20.75 -2.05 -14.74
N GLN A 8 21.69 -1.99 -15.68
CA GLN A 8 22.18 -0.71 -16.22
C GLN A 8 21.07 0.07 -16.91
N LYS A 9 20.21 -0.59 -17.68
CA LYS A 9 19.06 0.04 -18.32
C LYS A 9 18.08 0.62 -17.29
N ALA A 10 17.82 -0.08 -16.21
CA ALA A 10 16.96 0.43 -15.13
C ALA A 10 17.58 1.64 -14.43
N LEU A 11 18.89 1.61 -14.14
CA LEU A 11 19.58 2.74 -13.52
C LEU A 11 19.60 3.99 -14.42
N ASN A 12 19.70 3.84 -15.73
CA ASN A 12 19.65 4.96 -16.67
C ASN A 12 18.28 5.66 -16.73
N ASN A 13 17.21 4.97 -16.28
CA ASN A 13 15.86 5.53 -16.22
C ASN A 13 15.50 6.07 -14.81
N LEU A 14 16.44 6.04 -13.86
CA LEU A 14 16.24 6.50 -12.50
C LEU A 14 16.96 7.84 -12.28
N SER A 15 16.22 8.81 -11.78
CA SER A 15 16.75 10.10 -11.33
C SER A 15 16.47 10.31 -9.85
N LEU A 16 17.42 10.91 -9.13
CA LEU A 16 17.26 11.30 -7.73
C LEU A 16 17.22 12.82 -7.64
N SER A 17 16.26 13.35 -6.89
CA SER A 17 16.09 14.79 -6.67
C SER A 17 15.72 15.09 -5.22
N GLN A 18 16.16 16.23 -4.71
CA GLN A 18 15.66 16.82 -3.47
C GLN A 18 14.65 17.94 -3.72
N ASP A 19 14.47 18.31 -4.99
CA ASP A 19 13.47 19.28 -5.43
C ASP A 19 12.18 18.52 -5.76
N LEU A 20 11.24 18.55 -4.82
CA LEU A 20 9.94 17.90 -4.99
C LEU A 20 9.17 18.54 -6.14
N VAL A 21 9.03 19.87 -6.13
CA VAL A 21 8.22 20.61 -7.10
C VAL A 21 8.72 20.39 -8.52
N GLY A 22 10.04 20.59 -8.75
CA GLY A 22 10.64 20.36 -10.06
C GLY A 22 10.60 18.89 -10.53
N SER A 23 10.41 17.94 -9.59
CA SER A 23 10.34 16.52 -9.93
C SER A 23 8.94 16.06 -10.37
N ILE A 24 7.90 16.82 -10.02
CA ILE A 24 6.50 16.43 -10.25
C ILE A 24 5.79 17.26 -11.34
N ASP A 25 6.40 18.30 -11.85
CA ASP A 25 5.80 19.24 -12.81
C ASP A 25 5.39 18.60 -14.15
N ASN A 26 5.94 17.43 -14.49
CA ASN A 26 5.62 16.64 -15.69
C ASN A 26 5.29 15.18 -15.35
N ALA A 27 4.91 14.88 -14.11
CA ALA A 27 4.64 13.51 -13.69
C ALA A 27 3.24 13.04 -14.14
N ASP A 28 3.15 11.82 -14.66
CA ASP A 28 1.87 11.14 -14.93
C ASP A 28 1.29 10.51 -13.66
N MET A 29 2.17 10.12 -12.73
CA MET A 29 1.81 9.52 -11.45
C MET A 29 2.85 9.88 -10.38
N VAL A 30 2.39 10.24 -9.20
CA VAL A 30 3.21 10.43 -7.99
C VAL A 30 2.76 9.44 -6.94
N ILE A 31 3.68 8.68 -6.35
CA ILE A 31 3.39 7.73 -5.26
C ILE A 31 4.06 8.24 -3.99
N GLU A 32 3.27 8.71 -3.06
CA GLU A 32 3.72 9.16 -1.75
C GLU A 32 3.98 7.94 -0.83
N ALA A 33 5.14 7.92 -0.18
CA ALA A 33 5.56 6.85 0.74
C ALA A 33 6.34 7.40 1.96
N VAL A 34 5.94 8.57 2.45
CA VAL A 34 6.50 9.18 3.68
C VAL A 34 5.97 8.47 4.93
N PRO A 35 6.52 8.75 6.13
CA PRO A 35 6.02 8.16 7.38
C PRO A 35 4.51 8.27 7.57
N GLU A 36 3.91 7.28 8.26
CA GLU A 36 2.46 7.09 8.41
C GLU A 36 1.87 8.11 9.40
N LEU A 37 1.91 9.39 9.00
CA LEU A 37 1.40 10.54 9.75
C LEU A 37 0.43 11.31 8.88
N MET A 38 -0.86 11.35 9.26
CA MET A 38 -1.94 11.98 8.51
C MET A 38 -1.60 13.40 8.05
N GLU A 39 -1.19 14.26 8.98
CA GLU A 39 -0.90 15.68 8.68
C GLU A 39 0.30 15.86 7.73
N LEU A 40 1.30 14.96 7.82
CA LEU A 40 2.45 14.98 6.91
C LEU A 40 2.01 14.61 5.49
N LYS A 41 1.20 13.55 5.37
CA LYS A 41 0.68 13.10 4.09
C LYS A 41 -0.24 14.14 3.46
N LYS A 42 -1.19 14.71 4.21
CA LYS A 42 -2.06 15.81 3.73
C LYS A 42 -1.25 16.97 3.18
N LYS A 43 -0.25 17.43 3.95
CA LYS A 43 0.63 18.52 3.52
C LYS A 43 1.34 18.18 2.20
N LEU A 44 1.83 16.95 2.07
CA LEU A 44 2.53 16.53 0.87
C LEU A 44 1.58 16.37 -0.32
N LEU A 45 0.40 15.76 -0.11
CA LEU A 45 -0.60 15.62 -1.15
C LEU A 45 -1.05 17.00 -1.69
N ASN A 46 -1.21 18.01 -0.81
CA ASN A 46 -1.52 19.38 -1.24
C ASN A 46 -0.43 19.99 -2.14
N ILE A 47 0.85 19.78 -1.79
CA ILE A 47 1.96 20.24 -2.63
C ILE A 47 1.95 19.51 -3.98
N ILE A 48 1.69 18.20 -3.99
CA ILE A 48 1.61 17.42 -5.22
C ILE A 48 0.43 17.90 -6.08
N ASP A 49 -0.73 18.09 -5.47
CA ASP A 49 -1.94 18.57 -6.14
C ASP A 49 -1.76 19.94 -6.79
N GLU A 50 -1.08 20.86 -6.10
CA GLU A 50 -0.83 22.23 -6.56
C GLU A 50 0.19 22.30 -7.71
N HIS A 51 1.18 21.42 -7.74
CA HIS A 51 2.34 21.53 -8.64
C HIS A 51 2.44 20.43 -9.70
N SER A 52 1.63 19.36 -9.62
CA SER A 52 1.61 18.33 -10.67
C SER A 52 0.56 18.66 -11.76
N PRO A 53 0.71 18.11 -12.97
CA PRO A 53 -0.29 18.26 -14.03
C PRO A 53 -1.69 17.78 -13.58
N GLU A 54 -2.75 18.35 -14.15
CA GLU A 54 -4.15 17.98 -13.84
C GLU A 54 -4.44 16.48 -14.08
N HIS A 55 -3.75 15.85 -15.02
CA HIS A 55 -3.90 14.42 -15.32
C HIS A 55 -3.09 13.52 -14.39
N CYS A 56 -2.23 14.05 -13.55
CA CYS A 56 -1.34 13.28 -12.67
C CYS A 56 -2.14 12.54 -11.60
N ILE A 57 -1.95 11.23 -11.51
CA ILE A 57 -2.53 10.40 -10.45
C ILE A 57 -1.72 10.57 -9.16
N ILE A 58 -2.40 10.80 -8.05
CA ILE A 58 -1.79 10.96 -6.73
C ILE A 58 -2.03 9.70 -5.92
N GLY A 59 -1.03 8.80 -5.93
CA GLY A 59 -1.03 7.57 -5.14
C GLY A 59 -0.48 7.79 -3.73
N THR A 60 -1.07 7.18 -2.71
CA THR A 60 -0.51 7.12 -1.35
C THR A 60 -0.28 5.69 -0.91
N ASN A 61 0.93 5.40 -0.41
CA ASN A 61 1.31 4.07 0.08
C ASN A 61 1.01 3.90 1.58
N THR A 62 -0.10 4.47 2.05
CA THR A 62 -0.56 4.22 3.41
C THR A 62 -1.03 2.78 3.59
N SER A 63 -0.85 2.23 4.81
CA SER A 63 -1.35 0.91 5.18
C SER A 63 -2.70 0.94 5.91
N SER A 64 -3.11 2.11 6.42
CA SER A 64 -4.28 2.18 7.31
C SER A 64 -5.00 3.53 7.35
N LEU A 65 -4.36 4.61 6.90
CA LEU A 65 -4.98 5.94 6.94
C LEU A 65 -6.12 6.06 5.92
N SER A 66 -7.11 6.89 6.24
CA SER A 66 -8.27 7.10 5.39
C SER A 66 -7.90 7.76 4.07
N ILE A 67 -8.17 7.08 2.96
CA ILE A 67 -7.99 7.64 1.61
C ILE A 67 -8.98 8.78 1.38
N GLU A 68 -10.20 8.71 1.94
CA GLU A 68 -11.20 9.78 1.88
C GLU A 68 -10.65 11.06 2.51
N GLU A 69 -10.13 10.96 3.75
CA GLU A 69 -9.60 12.12 4.47
C GLU A 69 -8.36 12.72 3.79
N LEU A 70 -7.53 11.88 3.17
CA LEU A 70 -6.38 12.34 2.38
C LEU A 70 -6.84 13.02 1.08
N ALA A 71 -7.80 12.44 0.36
CA ALA A 71 -8.34 13.00 -0.87
C ALA A 71 -9.06 14.34 -0.64
N GLU A 72 -9.85 14.45 0.42
CA GLU A 72 -10.54 15.69 0.79
C GLU A 72 -9.58 16.85 1.14
N SER A 73 -8.32 16.56 1.39
CA SER A 73 -7.31 17.60 1.63
C SER A 73 -6.77 18.23 0.34
N THR A 74 -7.03 17.65 -0.82
CA THR A 74 -6.60 18.17 -2.13
C THR A 74 -7.70 18.98 -2.82
N SER A 75 -7.35 19.78 -3.82
CA SER A 75 -8.32 20.54 -4.61
C SER A 75 -9.12 19.64 -5.56
N ASP A 76 -8.52 18.55 -6.02
CA ASP A 76 -9.16 17.53 -6.85
C ASP A 76 -9.01 16.14 -6.24
N ALA A 77 -9.97 15.78 -5.39
CA ALA A 77 -10.03 14.47 -4.73
C ALA A 77 -10.14 13.30 -5.71
N SER A 78 -10.59 13.54 -6.95
CA SER A 78 -10.77 12.46 -7.94
C SER A 78 -9.46 11.84 -8.40
N ARG A 79 -8.35 12.55 -8.28
CA ARG A 79 -7.00 12.09 -8.64
C ARG A 79 -6.32 11.23 -7.58
N VAL A 80 -6.90 11.20 -6.34
CA VAL A 80 -6.26 10.54 -5.19
C VAL A 80 -6.72 9.09 -5.07
N ILE A 81 -5.73 8.19 -4.88
CA ILE A 81 -5.97 6.75 -4.74
C ILE A 81 -4.95 6.13 -3.78
N GLY A 82 -5.38 5.15 -3.01
CA GLY A 82 -4.47 4.32 -2.21
C GLY A 82 -3.76 3.29 -3.08
N MET A 83 -2.44 3.21 -2.93
CA MET A 83 -1.58 2.23 -3.60
C MET A 83 -0.74 1.51 -2.55
N HIS A 84 -1.33 0.56 -1.84
CA HIS A 84 -0.69 -0.14 -0.74
C HIS A 84 0.20 -1.28 -1.25
N PHE A 85 1.50 -1.03 -1.27
CA PHE A 85 2.53 -2.01 -1.59
C PHE A 85 2.97 -2.78 -0.34
N PHE A 86 3.44 -4.00 -0.55
CA PHE A 86 3.93 -4.88 0.52
C PHE A 86 5.45 -5.01 0.46
N ASN A 87 6.11 -4.88 1.61
CA ASN A 87 7.55 -5.04 1.70
C ASN A 87 7.96 -6.53 1.79
N PRO A 88 9.02 -6.94 1.11
CA PRO A 88 9.84 -6.18 0.14
C PRO A 88 9.13 -6.01 -1.21
N VAL A 89 8.99 -4.76 -1.69
CA VAL A 89 8.19 -4.43 -2.87
C VAL A 89 8.55 -5.24 -4.11
N HIS A 90 9.83 -5.55 -4.31
CA HIS A 90 10.31 -6.31 -5.48
C HIS A 90 10.00 -7.83 -5.42
N ILE A 91 9.60 -8.35 -4.26
CA ILE A 91 9.25 -9.77 -4.05
C ILE A 91 7.74 -9.95 -3.97
N MET A 92 7.08 -9.09 -3.20
CA MET A 92 5.64 -9.18 -2.95
C MET A 92 4.85 -8.80 -4.20
N GLN A 93 4.01 -9.70 -4.67
CA GLN A 93 3.28 -9.52 -5.94
C GLN A 93 1.99 -8.71 -5.79
N LEU A 94 1.46 -8.60 -4.57
CA LEU A 94 0.19 -7.92 -4.32
C LEU A 94 0.35 -6.39 -4.31
N LEU A 95 -0.62 -5.70 -4.90
CA LEU A 95 -0.91 -4.28 -4.71
C LEU A 95 -2.39 -4.13 -4.35
N GLU A 96 -2.71 -3.58 -3.18
CA GLU A 96 -4.07 -3.15 -2.89
C GLU A 96 -4.29 -1.75 -3.46
N ILE A 97 -5.21 -1.65 -4.39
CA ILE A 97 -5.69 -0.37 -4.94
C ILE A 97 -6.91 0.03 -4.11
N VAL A 98 -6.78 1.11 -3.35
CA VAL A 98 -7.82 1.53 -2.39
C VAL A 98 -8.47 2.81 -2.88
N TYR A 99 -9.77 2.73 -3.18
CA TYR A 99 -10.53 3.88 -3.67
C TYR A 99 -11.44 4.47 -2.59
N ALA A 100 -11.58 5.78 -2.59
CA ALA A 100 -12.54 6.52 -1.80
C ALA A 100 -13.87 6.59 -2.57
N PRO A 101 -14.98 6.00 -2.06
CA PRO A 101 -16.26 6.03 -2.75
C PRO A 101 -16.73 7.46 -3.01
N ASN A 102 -17.24 7.71 -4.21
CA ASN A 102 -17.73 9.02 -4.67
C ASN A 102 -16.67 10.12 -4.80
N LEU A 103 -15.41 9.84 -4.48
CA LEU A 103 -14.28 10.76 -4.64
C LEU A 103 -13.35 10.29 -5.76
N THR A 104 -12.70 9.14 -5.61
CA THR A 104 -11.73 8.63 -6.60
C THR A 104 -12.38 8.41 -7.97
N GLY A 105 -11.79 8.97 -9.03
CA GLY A 105 -12.25 8.82 -10.42
C GLY A 105 -12.15 7.38 -10.93
N ASN A 106 -13.11 6.95 -11.74
CA ASN A 106 -13.07 5.61 -12.34
C ASN A 106 -11.92 5.44 -13.34
N ASP A 107 -11.54 6.50 -14.02
CA ASP A 107 -10.38 6.55 -14.91
C ASP A 107 -9.07 6.43 -14.14
N VAL A 108 -8.98 7.03 -12.95
CA VAL A 108 -7.84 6.90 -12.03
C VAL A 108 -7.72 5.46 -11.53
N ILE A 109 -8.83 4.81 -11.18
CA ILE A 109 -8.85 3.40 -10.79
C ILE A 109 -8.32 2.54 -11.95
N ALA A 110 -8.87 2.69 -13.15
CA ALA A 110 -8.47 1.90 -14.32
C ALA A 110 -6.99 2.10 -14.69
N ALA A 111 -6.51 3.34 -14.71
CA ALA A 111 -5.11 3.65 -14.99
C ALA A 111 -4.16 3.06 -13.92
N THR A 112 -4.58 3.05 -12.65
CA THR A 112 -3.80 2.45 -11.56
C THR A 112 -3.74 0.92 -11.67
N GLU A 113 -4.85 0.27 -12.07
CA GLU A 113 -4.85 -1.17 -12.37
C GLU A 113 -3.92 -1.53 -13.54
N ASP A 114 -3.91 -0.72 -14.60
CA ASP A 114 -3.03 -0.92 -15.74
C ASP A 114 -1.56 -0.65 -15.38
N PHE A 115 -1.29 0.34 -14.55
CA PHE A 115 0.05 0.55 -13.98
C PHE A 115 0.48 -0.68 -13.17
N ALA A 116 -0.36 -1.22 -12.28
CA ALA A 116 -0.05 -2.41 -11.51
C ALA A 116 0.34 -3.60 -12.40
N LYS A 117 -0.42 -3.86 -13.47
CA LYS A 117 -0.11 -4.90 -14.47
C LYS A 117 1.23 -4.63 -15.16
N SER A 118 1.52 -3.37 -15.53
CA SER A 118 2.75 -2.99 -16.24
C SER A 118 4.02 -3.27 -15.43
N ILE A 119 3.93 -3.17 -14.11
CA ILE A 119 5.04 -3.47 -13.17
C ILE A 119 5.00 -4.91 -12.63
N GLY A 120 4.17 -5.79 -13.20
CA GLY A 120 4.08 -7.21 -12.85
C GLY A 120 3.43 -7.49 -11.50
N LYS A 121 2.59 -6.60 -10.99
CA LYS A 121 1.80 -6.80 -9.78
C LYS A 121 0.43 -7.41 -10.10
N THR A 122 -0.06 -8.20 -9.14
CA THR A 122 -1.48 -8.58 -9.09
C THR A 122 -2.19 -7.56 -8.20
N SER A 123 -3.13 -6.82 -8.76
CA SER A 123 -3.90 -5.84 -8.00
C SER A 123 -5.23 -6.43 -7.51
N ILE A 124 -5.69 -5.94 -6.37
CA ILE A 124 -7.06 -6.07 -5.90
C ILE A 124 -7.62 -4.68 -5.67
N LEU A 125 -8.90 -4.48 -6.03
CA LEU A 125 -9.60 -3.23 -5.78
C LEU A 125 -10.34 -3.31 -4.45
N VAL A 126 -10.06 -2.38 -3.55
CA VAL A 126 -10.57 -2.35 -2.18
C VAL A 126 -11.23 -1.00 -1.92
N LYS A 127 -12.44 -1.03 -1.37
CA LYS A 127 -13.09 0.17 -0.85
C LYS A 127 -12.34 0.68 0.38
N ASN A 128 -12.15 2.00 0.49
CA ASN A 128 -11.57 2.63 1.69
C ASN A 128 -12.33 2.18 2.95
N ALA A 129 -11.60 1.53 3.85
CA ALA A 129 -12.08 1.05 5.15
C ALA A 129 -10.87 0.84 6.07
N PRO A 130 -11.02 0.91 7.40
CA PRO A 130 -9.93 0.71 8.33
C PRO A 130 -9.19 -0.62 8.11
N GLY A 131 -7.87 -0.54 7.87
CA GLY A 131 -6.99 -1.68 7.61
C GLY A 131 -7.18 -2.33 6.23
N PHE A 132 -7.94 -1.72 5.34
CA PHE A 132 -8.22 -2.19 3.98
C PHE A 132 -8.68 -3.66 3.96
N ALA A 133 -8.13 -4.52 3.13
CA ALA A 133 -8.42 -5.95 3.15
C ALA A 133 -7.38 -6.75 3.95
N THR A 134 -6.10 -6.59 3.62
CA THR A 134 -5.04 -7.45 4.17
C THR A 134 -4.70 -7.13 5.62
N SER A 135 -4.48 -5.85 5.96
CA SER A 135 -4.17 -5.44 7.34
C SER A 135 -5.33 -5.78 8.28
N ARG A 136 -6.57 -5.53 7.85
CA ARG A 136 -7.76 -5.86 8.63
C ARG A 136 -7.88 -7.35 8.94
N LEU A 137 -7.69 -8.22 7.95
CA LEU A 137 -7.75 -9.67 8.13
C LEU A 137 -6.55 -10.19 8.92
N GLY A 138 -5.35 -9.67 8.68
CA GLY A 138 -4.15 -10.04 9.41
C GLY A 138 -4.26 -9.71 10.90
N ILE A 139 -4.72 -8.50 11.25
CA ILE A 139 -4.94 -8.09 12.64
C ILE A 139 -6.03 -8.94 13.29
N ALA A 140 -7.16 -9.20 12.61
CA ALA A 140 -8.23 -10.03 13.15
C ALA A 140 -7.75 -11.45 13.47
N LEU A 141 -6.96 -12.05 12.58
CA LEU A 141 -6.37 -13.37 12.79
C LEU A 141 -5.36 -13.37 13.95
N GLY A 142 -4.47 -12.38 14.01
CA GLY A 142 -3.49 -12.24 15.08
C GLY A 142 -4.17 -12.05 16.45
N MET A 143 -5.16 -11.16 16.53
CA MET A 143 -5.91 -10.90 17.77
C MET A 143 -6.66 -12.14 18.27
N GLU A 144 -7.24 -12.95 17.36
CA GLU A 144 -7.90 -14.18 17.75
C GLU A 144 -6.88 -15.23 18.25
N ALA A 145 -5.73 -15.34 17.60
CA ALA A 145 -4.66 -16.21 18.08
C ALA A 145 -4.14 -15.81 19.47
N ILE A 146 -4.02 -14.51 19.74
CA ILE A 146 -3.67 -14.00 21.08
C ILE A 146 -4.74 -14.37 22.13
N ARG A 147 -6.03 -14.23 21.80
CA ARG A 147 -7.12 -14.65 22.72
C ARG A 147 -7.07 -16.14 23.02
N MET A 148 -6.85 -16.99 22.03
CA MET A 148 -6.68 -18.44 22.24
C MET A 148 -5.54 -18.75 23.19
N LEU A 149 -4.41 -17.99 23.10
CA LEU A 149 -3.28 -18.13 24.01
C LEU A 149 -3.64 -17.67 25.42
N GLU A 150 -4.31 -16.53 25.59
CA GLU A 150 -4.77 -16.01 26.88
C GLU A 150 -5.77 -16.94 27.58
N GLU A 151 -6.67 -17.58 26.82
CA GLU A 151 -7.64 -18.55 27.29
C GLU A 151 -7.02 -19.93 27.60
N GLY A 152 -5.75 -20.15 27.27
CA GLY A 152 -5.07 -21.41 27.48
C GLY A 152 -5.55 -22.56 26.60
N VAL A 153 -6.12 -22.24 25.43
CA VAL A 153 -6.64 -23.22 24.45
C VAL A 153 -5.50 -24.09 23.91
N ALA A 154 -4.36 -23.49 23.60
CA ALA A 154 -3.16 -24.20 23.18
C ALA A 154 -1.91 -23.32 23.44
N SER A 155 -0.71 -23.91 23.30
CA SER A 155 0.53 -23.14 23.33
C SER A 155 0.66 -22.26 22.09
N ALA A 156 1.48 -21.21 22.16
CA ALA A 156 1.75 -20.34 21.02
C ALA A 156 2.30 -21.13 19.81
N GLU A 157 3.15 -22.11 20.08
CA GLU A 157 3.73 -22.99 19.04
C GLU A 157 2.65 -23.87 18.39
N ASP A 158 1.73 -24.42 19.17
CA ASP A 158 0.64 -25.26 18.67
C ASP A 158 -0.38 -24.46 17.86
N ILE A 159 -0.71 -23.24 18.29
CA ILE A 159 -1.59 -22.32 17.55
C ILE A 159 -0.99 -22.01 16.17
N ASP A 160 0.29 -21.64 16.12
CA ASP A 160 0.99 -21.39 14.85
C ASP A 160 1.08 -22.63 13.97
N THR A 161 1.40 -23.79 14.57
CA THR A 161 1.50 -25.07 13.87
C THR A 161 0.15 -25.49 13.28
N ALA A 162 -0.93 -25.31 14.01
CA ALA A 162 -2.30 -25.60 13.54
C ALA A 162 -2.63 -24.84 12.26
N MET A 163 -2.28 -23.55 12.21
CA MET A 163 -2.56 -22.72 11.04
C MET A 163 -1.62 -23.00 9.87
N VAL A 164 -0.35 -23.29 10.14
CA VAL A 164 0.62 -23.66 9.10
C VAL A 164 0.27 -25.02 8.48
N LEU A 165 -0.01 -26.03 9.27
CA LEU A 165 -0.25 -27.38 8.78
C LEU A 165 -1.71 -27.63 8.40
N GLY A 166 -2.66 -27.09 9.16
CA GLY A 166 -4.08 -27.29 8.94
C GLY A 166 -4.67 -26.44 7.80
N TYR A 167 -4.24 -25.18 7.71
CA TYR A 167 -4.70 -24.21 6.69
C TYR A 167 -3.67 -23.92 5.60
N LYS A 168 -2.46 -24.48 5.70
CA LYS A 168 -1.34 -24.24 4.78
C LYS A 168 -0.92 -22.75 4.69
N LEU A 169 -1.04 -22.02 5.78
CA LEU A 169 -0.49 -20.67 5.84
C LEU A 169 1.06 -20.73 5.80
N PRO A 170 1.72 -19.79 5.12
CA PRO A 170 3.19 -19.78 5.02
C PRO A 170 3.86 -19.47 6.36
N ILE A 171 3.15 -18.84 7.29
CA ILE A 171 3.61 -18.46 8.64
C ILE A 171 2.42 -18.52 9.60
N GLY A 172 2.66 -18.89 10.86
CA GLY A 172 1.64 -18.91 11.88
C GLY A 172 1.21 -17.49 12.31
N PRO A 173 -0.02 -17.31 12.83
CA PRO A 173 -0.58 -16.00 13.12
C PRO A 173 0.19 -15.25 14.22
N LEU A 174 0.69 -15.93 15.25
CA LEU A 174 1.46 -15.28 16.32
C LEU A 174 2.85 -14.86 15.83
N LYS A 175 3.54 -15.71 15.06
CA LYS A 175 4.81 -15.34 14.40
C LYS A 175 4.64 -14.21 13.40
N LEU A 176 3.51 -14.16 12.69
CA LEU A 176 3.22 -13.04 11.80
C LEU A 176 3.02 -11.75 12.60
N THR A 177 2.32 -11.82 13.72
CA THR A 177 2.10 -10.68 14.65
C THR A 177 3.42 -10.13 15.15
N ASP A 178 4.35 -10.99 15.59
CA ASP A 178 5.71 -10.58 15.99
C ASP A 178 6.49 -9.92 14.83
N LEU A 179 6.36 -10.47 13.62
CA LEU A 179 7.07 -9.98 12.44
C LEU A 179 6.61 -8.57 12.02
N VAL A 180 5.32 -8.27 12.15
CA VAL A 180 4.76 -6.95 11.79
C VAL A 180 4.85 -5.94 12.92
N GLY A 181 5.18 -6.36 14.14
CA GLY A 181 5.43 -5.49 15.27
C GLY A 181 4.18 -4.99 15.98
N LEU A 182 3.20 -5.85 16.17
CA LEU A 182 1.98 -5.59 16.96
C LEU A 182 2.23 -5.83 18.46
#